data_6b86a13b22932df60aa1f8721b6e2b4c
#
_entry.id   6b86a13b22932df60aa1f8721b6e2b4c
#
_cell.length_a   1.000
_cell.length_b   1.000
_cell.length_c   1.000
_cell.angle_alpha   90.00
_cell.angle_beta   90.00
_cell.angle_gamma   90.00
#
_symmetry.space_group_name_H-M   'P 1'
#
loop_
_entity.id
_entity.type
_entity.pdbx_description
1 polymer ?
#
loop_
_entity_poly.entity_id
_entity_poly.type
_entity_poly.pdbx_seq_one_letter_code
_entity_poly.pdbx_strand_id
1 'polypeptide(L)'
;MNAVIKMRIGVFDSGLGGLTVLEALIKKNPQNEYVYFGDTLNIPYGDKSKEELLKLSSKIVKFLESKKVDIIVIACGTLSSNVYSELDDLTTTPIYDILSPTREFLENQKLNNLAVIATEMTIKSGVFGSDIISIACPKIVPLIEAGKSDSEEMQKVLKGYLKDKNIDNLVLGCTHYPLVKEQIKKIKPNINFIDMGEILAESLKIEPSKYQLELYFSSLNETIKSLVANMFKDYKIEERRL
;
A
#
# COMPACT_ATOMS: atom_id res chain seq x y z
N MET A 1 28.11 -25.02 -7.45
CA MET A 1 27.69 -23.59 -7.38
C MET A 1 26.18 -23.58 -7.44
N ASN A 2 25.51 -23.40 -6.32
CA ASN A 2 24.06 -23.22 -6.33
C ASN A 2 23.81 -21.85 -6.96
N ALA A 3 23.11 -21.83 -8.09
CA ALA A 3 22.68 -20.57 -8.70
C ALA A 3 21.78 -19.87 -7.67
N VAL A 4 22.22 -18.73 -7.15
CA VAL A 4 21.38 -17.86 -6.35
C VAL A 4 20.23 -17.43 -7.28
N ILE A 5 19.03 -17.92 -7.02
CA ILE A 5 17.84 -17.52 -7.76
C ILE A 5 17.61 -16.06 -7.41
N LYS A 6 17.92 -15.19 -8.36
CA LYS A 6 17.64 -13.75 -8.22
C LYS A 6 16.13 -13.59 -8.15
N MET A 7 15.63 -13.02 -7.08
CA MET A 7 14.21 -12.72 -6.96
C MET A 7 13.95 -11.28 -7.39
N ARG A 8 13.11 -11.12 -8.41
CA ARG A 8 12.62 -9.83 -8.91
C ARG A 8 11.17 -9.66 -8.49
N ILE A 9 10.91 -8.61 -7.70
CA ILE A 9 9.64 -8.39 -7.02
C ILE A 9 8.87 -7.29 -7.73
N GLY A 10 7.71 -7.63 -8.27
CA GLY A 10 6.74 -6.66 -8.78
C GLY A 10 5.89 -6.14 -7.64
N VAL A 11 5.75 -4.82 -7.51
CA VAL A 11 4.88 -4.19 -6.52
C VAL A 11 3.97 -3.21 -7.24
N PHE A 12 2.68 -3.22 -6.97
CA PHE A 12 1.79 -2.22 -7.57
C PHE A 12 0.73 -1.69 -6.62
N ASP A 13 0.31 -0.47 -6.90
CA ASP A 13 -0.68 0.29 -6.16
C ASP A 13 -1.53 1.16 -7.08
N SER A 14 -2.65 1.65 -6.55
CA SER A 14 -3.52 2.60 -7.25
C SER A 14 -2.91 4.00 -7.41
N GLY A 15 -1.86 4.34 -6.65
CA GLY A 15 -1.30 5.70 -6.64
C GLY A 15 0.10 5.77 -6.09
N LEU A 16 0.41 6.84 -5.36
CA LEU A 16 1.71 7.03 -4.72
C LEU A 16 1.84 6.31 -3.36
N GLY A 17 0.72 5.90 -2.76
CA GLY A 17 0.71 5.29 -1.43
C GLY A 17 1.51 3.99 -1.34
N GLY A 18 1.51 3.18 -2.38
CA GLY A 18 2.28 1.94 -2.44
C GLY A 18 3.79 2.11 -2.30
N LEU A 19 4.32 3.34 -2.46
CA LEU A 19 5.73 3.63 -2.17
C LEU A 19 6.09 3.37 -0.71
N THR A 20 5.15 3.53 0.23
CA THR A 20 5.39 3.19 1.65
C THR A 20 5.58 1.70 1.86
N VAL A 21 4.82 0.87 1.14
CA VAL A 21 4.96 -0.58 1.16
C VAL A 21 6.27 -1.02 0.49
N LEU A 22 6.60 -0.40 -0.64
CA LEU A 22 7.87 -0.63 -1.33
C LEU A 22 9.06 -0.27 -0.43
N GLU A 23 8.99 0.85 0.30
CA GLU A 23 10.03 1.25 1.27
C GLU A 23 10.19 0.20 2.37
N ALA A 24 9.10 -0.30 2.94
CA ALA A 24 9.13 -1.36 3.95
C ALA A 24 9.76 -2.65 3.40
N LEU A 25 9.41 -3.06 2.19
CA LEU A 25 9.99 -4.22 1.50
C LEU A 25 11.49 -4.05 1.27
N ILE A 26 11.93 -2.90 0.76
CA ILE A 26 13.36 -2.60 0.52
C ILE A 26 14.12 -2.55 1.82
N LYS A 27 13.59 -1.91 2.86
CA LYS A 27 14.21 -1.85 4.19
C LYS A 27 14.45 -3.24 4.77
N LYS A 28 13.48 -4.15 4.61
CA LYS A 28 13.59 -5.54 5.10
C LYS A 28 14.49 -6.39 4.22
N ASN A 29 14.45 -6.20 2.90
CA ASN A 29 15.13 -7.01 1.90
C ASN A 29 15.94 -6.11 0.95
N PRO A 30 17.02 -5.43 1.43
CA PRO A 30 17.70 -4.37 0.68
C PRO A 30 18.49 -4.85 -0.55
N GLN A 31 18.71 -6.15 -0.68
CA GLN A 31 19.46 -6.73 -1.79
C GLN A 31 18.53 -7.54 -2.71
N ASN A 32 17.59 -6.85 -3.36
CA ASN A 32 16.68 -7.48 -4.32
C ASN A 32 16.34 -6.52 -5.48
N GLU A 33 15.78 -7.08 -6.55
CA GLU A 33 15.31 -6.30 -7.68
C GLU A 33 13.82 -5.98 -7.49
N TYR A 34 13.47 -4.70 -7.59
CA TYR A 34 12.10 -4.22 -7.43
C TYR A 34 11.62 -3.51 -8.69
N VAL A 35 10.41 -3.83 -9.10
CA VAL A 35 9.67 -3.15 -10.17
C VAL A 35 8.36 -2.66 -9.58
N TYR A 36 8.22 -1.35 -9.44
CA TYR A 36 7.01 -0.72 -8.92
C TYR A 36 6.15 -0.16 -10.05
N PHE A 37 4.83 -0.27 -9.93
CA PHE A 37 3.86 0.43 -10.77
C PHE A 37 2.81 1.13 -9.94
N GLY A 38 2.71 2.47 -10.06
CA GLY A 38 1.66 3.30 -9.44
C GLY A 38 0.70 3.83 -10.51
N ASP A 39 -0.60 3.50 -10.41
CA ASP A 39 -1.60 3.96 -11.38
C ASP A 39 -2.20 5.32 -11.02
N THR A 40 -1.33 6.31 -10.95
CA THR A 40 -1.64 7.69 -10.55
C THR A 40 -2.60 8.44 -11.49
N LEU A 41 -2.75 7.99 -12.74
CA LEU A 41 -3.68 8.58 -13.71
C LEU A 41 -5.14 8.24 -13.39
N ASN A 42 -5.39 7.06 -12.80
CA ASN A 42 -6.73 6.51 -12.62
C ASN A 42 -7.24 6.58 -11.16
N ILE A 43 -6.55 7.29 -10.27
CA ILE A 43 -7.01 7.51 -8.89
C ILE A 43 -8.27 8.39 -8.84
N PRO A 44 -9.12 8.27 -7.81
CA PRO A 44 -9.06 7.31 -6.72
C PRO A 44 -9.65 5.94 -7.09
N TYR A 45 -9.08 4.86 -6.56
CA TYR A 45 -9.62 3.51 -6.77
C TYR A 45 -10.80 3.19 -5.84
N GLY A 46 -10.92 3.88 -4.73
CA GLY A 46 -11.99 3.69 -3.75
C GLY A 46 -13.41 3.98 -4.26
N ASP A 47 -13.53 4.64 -5.42
CA ASP A 47 -14.81 5.04 -6.02
C ASP A 47 -15.16 4.22 -7.28
N LYS A 48 -14.30 3.25 -7.66
CA LYS A 48 -14.47 2.46 -8.89
C LYS A 48 -15.29 1.19 -8.66
N SER A 49 -15.96 0.72 -9.70
CA SER A 49 -16.60 -0.59 -9.68
C SER A 49 -15.55 -1.73 -9.64
N LYS A 50 -15.98 -2.92 -9.20
CA LYS A 50 -15.12 -4.11 -9.19
C LYS A 50 -14.57 -4.44 -10.57
N GLU A 51 -15.41 -4.31 -11.62
CA GLU A 51 -15.05 -4.54 -13.01
C GLU A 51 -13.96 -3.56 -13.48
N GLU A 52 -14.08 -2.28 -13.12
CA GLU A 52 -13.06 -1.28 -13.44
C GLU A 52 -11.74 -1.57 -12.73
N LEU A 53 -11.80 -1.92 -11.43
CA LEU A 53 -10.62 -2.32 -10.66
C LEU A 53 -9.92 -3.51 -11.29
N LEU A 54 -10.66 -4.55 -11.66
CA LEU A 54 -10.11 -5.75 -12.30
C LEU A 54 -9.50 -5.43 -13.66
N LYS A 55 -10.16 -4.60 -14.47
CA LYS A 55 -9.65 -4.19 -15.79
C LYS A 55 -8.33 -3.43 -15.68
N LEU A 56 -8.22 -2.48 -14.74
CA LEU A 56 -7.00 -1.69 -14.55
C LEU A 56 -5.87 -2.55 -13.99
N SER A 57 -6.14 -3.30 -12.92
CA SER A 57 -5.13 -4.12 -12.26
C SER A 57 -4.62 -5.29 -13.12
N SER A 58 -5.48 -5.90 -13.95
CA SER A 58 -5.04 -6.94 -14.90
C SER A 58 -4.00 -6.44 -15.91
N LYS A 59 -4.10 -5.18 -16.35
CA LYS A 59 -3.10 -4.59 -17.23
C LYS A 59 -1.76 -4.39 -16.50
N ILE A 60 -1.82 -4.00 -15.22
CA ILE A 60 -0.63 -3.81 -14.40
C ILE A 60 0.05 -5.16 -14.14
N VAL A 61 -0.70 -6.22 -13.83
CA VAL A 61 -0.18 -7.58 -13.69
C VAL A 61 0.57 -8.00 -14.96
N LYS A 62 -0.06 -7.89 -16.14
CA LYS A 62 0.58 -8.20 -17.42
C LYS A 62 1.85 -7.36 -17.68
N PHE A 63 1.86 -6.09 -17.29
CA PHE A 63 3.03 -5.25 -17.38
C PHE A 63 4.16 -5.77 -16.50
N LEU A 64 3.89 -6.10 -15.24
CA LEU A 64 4.87 -6.65 -14.31
C LEU A 64 5.42 -8.00 -14.80
N GLU A 65 4.56 -8.88 -15.33
CA GLU A 65 5.00 -10.14 -15.98
C GLU A 65 5.93 -9.88 -17.16
N SER A 66 5.66 -8.85 -17.97
CA SER A 66 6.55 -8.45 -19.08
C SER A 66 7.94 -7.99 -18.58
N LYS A 67 8.03 -7.55 -17.33
CA LYS A 67 9.28 -7.22 -16.65
C LYS A 67 9.97 -8.45 -16.01
N LYS A 68 9.39 -9.64 -16.18
CA LYS A 68 9.92 -10.92 -15.68
C LYS A 68 10.10 -10.91 -14.16
N VAL A 69 9.08 -10.43 -13.44
CA VAL A 69 9.04 -10.52 -11.99
C VAL A 69 8.74 -11.96 -11.55
N ASP A 70 9.33 -12.40 -10.45
CA ASP A 70 9.15 -13.75 -9.91
C ASP A 70 7.92 -13.83 -9.00
N ILE A 71 7.58 -12.70 -8.36
CA ILE A 71 6.38 -12.54 -7.52
C ILE A 71 5.78 -11.16 -7.74
N ILE A 72 4.48 -11.04 -7.47
CA ILE A 72 3.74 -9.78 -7.53
C ILE A 72 3.17 -9.48 -6.14
N VAL A 73 3.30 -8.23 -5.70
CA VAL A 73 2.73 -7.71 -4.46
C VAL A 73 1.66 -6.67 -4.78
N ILE A 74 0.43 -6.92 -4.35
CA ILE A 74 -0.65 -5.92 -4.36
C ILE A 74 -0.53 -5.08 -3.10
N ALA A 75 0.03 -3.88 -3.21
CA ALA A 75 0.16 -2.97 -2.09
C ALA A 75 -1.18 -2.31 -1.71
N CYS A 76 -2.07 -2.10 -2.68
CA CYS A 76 -3.34 -1.39 -2.49
C CYS A 76 -4.38 -2.19 -1.69
N GLY A 77 -4.80 -1.67 -0.52
CA GLY A 77 -5.85 -2.29 0.29
C GLY A 77 -7.19 -2.40 -0.42
N THR A 78 -7.56 -1.43 -1.27
CA THR A 78 -8.79 -1.48 -2.08
C THR A 78 -8.75 -2.62 -3.10
N LEU A 79 -7.63 -2.83 -3.78
CA LEU A 79 -7.49 -3.95 -4.72
C LEU A 79 -7.47 -5.29 -3.98
N SER A 80 -6.68 -5.39 -2.91
CA SER A 80 -6.58 -6.60 -2.10
C SER A 80 -7.93 -7.05 -1.54
N SER A 81 -8.79 -6.11 -1.11
CA SER A 81 -10.09 -6.45 -0.54
C SER A 81 -11.19 -6.76 -1.56
N ASN A 82 -11.00 -6.42 -2.84
CA ASN A 82 -12.09 -6.51 -3.82
C ASN A 82 -11.80 -7.39 -5.05
N VAL A 83 -10.54 -7.51 -5.48
CA VAL A 83 -10.19 -8.20 -6.74
C VAL A 83 -8.98 -9.14 -6.63
N TYR A 84 -8.46 -9.40 -5.42
CA TYR A 84 -7.30 -10.26 -5.22
C TYR A 84 -7.51 -11.66 -5.82
N SER A 85 -8.62 -12.30 -5.50
CA SER A 85 -8.94 -13.66 -5.95
C SER A 85 -8.97 -13.77 -7.48
N GLU A 86 -9.62 -12.80 -8.14
CA GLU A 86 -9.72 -12.78 -9.59
C GLU A 86 -8.37 -12.49 -10.26
N LEU A 87 -7.51 -11.72 -9.61
CA LEU A 87 -6.16 -11.46 -10.14
C LEU A 87 -5.25 -12.67 -9.98
N ASP A 88 -5.35 -13.39 -8.88
CA ASP A 88 -4.60 -14.62 -8.64
C ASP A 88 -4.97 -15.69 -9.67
N ASP A 89 -6.25 -15.80 -10.03
CA ASP A 89 -6.75 -16.71 -11.07
C ASP A 89 -6.27 -16.34 -12.49
N LEU A 90 -5.86 -15.08 -12.73
CA LEU A 90 -5.47 -14.59 -14.07
C LEU A 90 -3.98 -14.76 -14.40
N THR A 91 -3.16 -15.16 -13.46
CA THR A 91 -1.70 -15.25 -13.65
C THR A 91 -1.14 -16.53 -13.02
N THR A 92 -0.02 -16.98 -13.53
CA THR A 92 0.79 -18.05 -12.92
C THR A 92 1.91 -17.50 -12.04
N THR A 93 2.16 -16.20 -12.08
CA THR A 93 3.12 -15.54 -11.20
C THR A 93 2.49 -15.41 -9.80
N PRO A 94 3.12 -15.93 -8.73
CA PRO A 94 2.55 -15.85 -7.38
C PRO A 94 2.21 -14.40 -6.99
N ILE A 95 0.97 -14.19 -6.53
CA ILE A 95 0.50 -12.88 -6.06
C ILE A 95 0.36 -12.91 -4.53
N TYR A 96 0.86 -11.86 -3.89
CA TYR A 96 0.72 -11.59 -2.45
C TYR A 96 -0.05 -10.30 -2.25
N ASP A 97 -1.01 -10.30 -1.36
CA ASP A 97 -1.78 -9.12 -1.00
C ASP A 97 -1.38 -8.57 0.39
N ILE A 98 -1.65 -7.27 0.61
CA ILE A 98 -1.27 -6.61 1.86
C ILE A 98 -2.20 -6.95 3.03
N LEU A 99 -3.40 -7.46 2.77
CA LEU A 99 -4.42 -7.69 3.81
C LEU A 99 -4.28 -9.04 4.50
N SER A 100 -3.94 -10.10 3.74
CA SER A 100 -3.82 -11.46 4.29
C SER A 100 -2.85 -11.55 5.47
N PRO A 101 -1.59 -11.08 5.37
CA PRO A 101 -0.67 -11.11 6.51
C PRO A 101 -1.09 -10.16 7.64
N THR A 102 -1.77 -9.05 7.30
CA THR A 102 -2.30 -8.14 8.32
C THR A 102 -3.40 -8.80 9.15
N ARG A 103 -4.32 -9.51 8.51
CA ARG A 103 -5.38 -10.25 9.21
C ARG A 103 -4.80 -11.34 10.11
N GLU A 104 -3.88 -12.16 9.60
CA GLU A 104 -3.19 -13.17 10.38
C GLU A 104 -2.48 -12.56 11.59
N PHE A 105 -1.80 -11.43 11.42
CA PHE A 105 -1.18 -10.70 12.53
C PHE A 105 -2.22 -10.29 13.58
N LEU A 106 -3.34 -9.68 13.17
CA LEU A 106 -4.38 -9.20 14.08
C LEU A 106 -5.07 -10.35 14.85
N GLU A 107 -5.32 -11.47 14.20
CA GLU A 107 -5.91 -12.67 14.82
C GLU A 107 -5.00 -13.26 15.92
N ASN A 108 -3.68 -13.13 15.77
CA ASN A 108 -2.69 -13.61 16.72
C ASN A 108 -2.36 -12.61 17.85
N GLN A 109 -2.96 -11.41 17.84
CA GLN A 109 -2.73 -10.36 18.84
C GLN A 109 -3.95 -10.13 19.71
N LYS A 110 -3.72 -9.88 21.01
CA LYS A 110 -4.76 -9.41 21.95
C LYS A 110 -4.63 -7.90 22.11
N LEU A 111 -5.22 -7.14 21.20
CA LEU A 111 -5.13 -5.67 21.19
C LEU A 111 -6.43 -5.05 21.72
N ASN A 112 -6.30 -4.20 22.74
CA ASN A 112 -7.45 -3.43 23.25
C ASN A 112 -7.62 -2.17 22.41
N ASN A 113 -8.86 -1.64 22.36
CA ASN A 113 -9.21 -0.40 21.67
C ASN A 113 -8.61 -0.34 20.26
N LEU A 114 -8.75 -1.45 19.52
CA LEU A 114 -8.26 -1.60 18.15
C LEU A 114 -9.20 -0.92 17.17
N ALA A 115 -8.65 -0.07 16.33
CA ALA A 115 -9.36 0.55 15.22
C ALA A 115 -8.61 0.37 13.91
N VAL A 116 -9.32 0.46 12.80
CA VAL A 116 -8.78 0.57 11.46
C VAL A 116 -9.30 1.82 10.78
N ILE A 117 -8.42 2.58 10.16
CA ILE A 117 -8.75 3.60 9.17
C ILE A 117 -8.46 3.05 7.78
N ALA A 118 -9.38 3.18 6.83
CA ALA A 118 -9.20 2.70 5.46
C ALA A 118 -10.07 3.50 4.47
N THR A 119 -9.97 3.16 3.18
CA THR A 119 -10.91 3.67 2.17
C THR A 119 -12.32 3.14 2.45
N GLU A 120 -13.33 3.83 1.96
CA GLU A 120 -14.73 3.40 2.14
C GLU A 120 -14.97 2.00 1.59
N MET A 121 -14.41 1.69 0.43
CA MET A 121 -14.56 0.38 -0.21
C MET A 121 -13.89 -0.74 0.61
N THR A 122 -12.70 -0.51 1.17
CA THR A 122 -12.02 -1.47 2.04
C THR A 122 -12.81 -1.70 3.34
N ILE A 123 -13.40 -0.65 3.93
CA ILE A 123 -14.27 -0.84 5.12
C ILE A 123 -15.53 -1.62 4.75
N LYS A 124 -16.20 -1.28 3.64
CA LYS A 124 -17.41 -1.98 3.17
C LYS A 124 -17.20 -3.45 2.83
N SER A 125 -15.98 -3.84 2.45
CA SER A 125 -15.66 -5.26 2.18
C SER A 125 -15.73 -6.15 3.43
N GLY A 126 -15.69 -5.55 4.64
CA GLY A 126 -15.71 -6.29 5.90
C GLY A 126 -14.44 -7.08 6.19
N VAL A 127 -13.36 -6.86 5.43
CA VAL A 127 -12.11 -7.65 5.49
C VAL A 127 -11.44 -7.68 6.86
N PHE A 128 -11.66 -6.66 7.69
CA PHE A 128 -11.10 -6.58 9.06
C PHE A 128 -12.00 -7.20 10.15
N GLY A 129 -13.18 -7.72 9.78
CA GLY A 129 -14.16 -8.29 10.73
C GLY A 129 -14.99 -7.24 11.45
N SER A 130 -15.87 -7.69 12.36
CA SER A 130 -16.84 -6.85 13.08
C SER A 130 -16.32 -6.33 14.42
N ASP A 131 -15.27 -6.93 14.97
CA ASP A 131 -14.79 -6.67 16.34
C ASP A 131 -13.80 -5.51 16.42
N ILE A 132 -13.51 -4.87 15.28
CA ILE A 132 -12.60 -3.75 15.15
C ILE A 132 -13.39 -2.47 14.87
N ILE A 133 -13.05 -1.36 15.52
CA ILE A 133 -13.62 -0.04 15.20
C ILE A 133 -13.20 0.36 13.80
N SER A 134 -14.10 0.21 12.83
CA SER A 134 -13.84 0.50 11.42
C SER A 134 -14.22 1.94 11.07
N ILE A 135 -13.28 2.71 10.51
CA ILE A 135 -13.45 4.14 10.19
C ILE A 135 -13.10 4.36 8.71
N ALA A 136 -14.12 4.65 7.91
CA ALA A 136 -13.90 5.07 6.53
C ALA A 136 -13.38 6.51 6.46
N CYS A 137 -12.27 6.72 5.77
CA CYS A 137 -11.57 8.01 5.71
C CYS A 137 -11.35 8.50 4.26
N PRO A 138 -12.41 8.74 3.45
CA PRO A 138 -12.30 9.04 2.02
C PRO A 138 -11.56 10.35 1.71
N LYS A 139 -11.49 11.29 2.69
CA LYS A 139 -10.86 12.60 2.47
C LYS A 139 -9.34 12.62 2.60
N ILE A 140 -8.73 11.56 3.16
CA ILE A 140 -7.28 11.56 3.44
C ILE A 140 -6.47 11.38 2.15
N VAL A 141 -6.80 10.37 1.33
CA VAL A 141 -6.06 10.06 0.10
C VAL A 141 -6.00 11.26 -0.85
N PRO A 142 -7.11 11.96 -1.18
CA PRO A 142 -7.05 13.13 -2.07
C PRO A 142 -6.13 14.23 -1.57
N LEU A 143 -6.07 14.46 -0.26
CA LEU A 143 -5.18 15.47 0.33
C LEU A 143 -3.71 15.07 0.22
N ILE A 144 -3.39 13.80 0.43
CA ILE A 144 -2.02 13.30 0.27
C ILE A 144 -1.57 13.41 -1.19
N GLU A 145 -2.39 12.97 -2.13
CA GLU A 145 -2.09 13.05 -3.57
C GLU A 145 -1.94 14.49 -4.06
N ALA A 146 -2.62 15.44 -3.41
CA ALA A 146 -2.47 16.88 -3.65
C ALA A 146 -1.23 17.51 -2.95
N GLY A 147 -0.38 16.71 -2.28
CA GLY A 147 0.79 17.20 -1.54
C GLY A 147 0.45 17.98 -0.25
N LYS A 148 -0.74 17.78 0.31
CA LYS A 148 -1.26 18.49 1.49
C LYS A 148 -1.16 17.67 2.79
N SER A 149 -0.25 16.72 2.88
CA SER A 149 -0.11 15.84 4.07
C SER A 149 0.12 16.62 5.37
N ASP A 150 0.83 17.75 5.32
CA ASP A 150 1.14 18.59 6.49
C ASP A 150 0.25 19.83 6.65
N SER A 151 -0.85 19.92 5.90
CA SER A 151 -1.74 21.07 5.90
C SER A 151 -2.67 21.12 7.13
N GLU A 152 -3.17 22.33 7.45
CA GLU A 152 -4.23 22.52 8.45
C GLU A 152 -5.52 21.79 8.06
N GLU A 153 -5.79 21.68 6.75
CA GLU A 153 -6.93 20.93 6.21
C GLU A 153 -6.82 19.45 6.58
N MET A 154 -5.65 18.84 6.42
CA MET A 154 -5.38 17.45 6.85
C MET A 154 -5.60 17.30 8.36
N GLN A 155 -5.09 18.23 9.18
CA GLN A 155 -5.29 18.20 10.63
C GLN A 155 -6.77 18.26 11.02
N LYS A 156 -7.56 19.11 10.35
CA LYS A 156 -9.00 19.22 10.57
C LYS A 156 -9.72 17.91 10.19
N VAL A 157 -9.36 17.32 9.07
CA VAL A 157 -9.94 16.05 8.59
C VAL A 157 -9.61 14.90 9.57
N LEU A 158 -8.35 14.75 9.97
CA LEU A 158 -7.92 13.71 10.89
C LEU A 158 -8.57 13.87 12.28
N LYS A 159 -8.67 15.10 12.80
CA LYS A 159 -9.40 15.39 14.05
C LYS A 159 -10.86 14.93 13.97
N GLY A 160 -11.53 15.19 12.84
CA GLY A 160 -12.92 14.78 12.64
C GLY A 160 -13.11 13.26 12.70
N TYR A 161 -12.12 12.49 12.24
CA TYR A 161 -12.18 11.02 12.27
C TYR A 161 -11.79 10.40 13.62
N LEU A 162 -10.82 10.98 14.35
CA LEU A 162 -10.11 10.28 15.41
C LEU A 162 -10.31 10.87 16.82
N LYS A 163 -10.62 12.18 16.97
CA LYS A 163 -10.53 12.90 18.24
C LYS A 163 -11.32 12.24 19.36
N ASP A 164 -12.59 11.93 19.12
CA ASP A 164 -13.54 11.49 20.15
C ASP A 164 -13.64 9.96 20.25
N LYS A 165 -12.72 9.22 19.65
CA LYS A 165 -12.69 7.76 19.67
C LYS A 165 -11.67 7.24 20.68
N ASN A 166 -12.04 6.21 21.42
CA ASN A 166 -11.14 5.51 22.33
C ASN A 166 -10.32 4.50 21.50
N ILE A 167 -9.12 4.89 21.09
CA ILE A 167 -8.23 4.10 20.21
C ILE A 167 -6.85 4.10 20.81
N ASP A 168 -6.30 2.93 21.08
CA ASP A 168 -4.92 2.71 21.50
C ASP A 168 -4.08 2.12 20.36
N ASN A 169 -4.69 1.26 19.53
CA ASN A 169 -4.05 0.58 18.42
C ASN A 169 -4.78 0.92 17.12
N LEU A 170 -4.04 1.44 16.14
CA LEU A 170 -4.59 1.91 14.87
C LEU A 170 -3.96 1.23 13.68
N VAL A 171 -4.74 0.41 12.98
CA VAL A 171 -4.35 -0.17 11.69
C VAL A 171 -4.44 0.92 10.62
N LEU A 172 -3.34 1.11 9.91
CA LEU A 172 -3.26 1.98 8.73
C LEU A 172 -3.71 1.19 7.49
N GLY A 173 -5.03 1.04 7.33
CA GLY A 173 -5.69 0.20 6.32
C GLY A 173 -5.66 0.75 4.89
N CYS A 174 -4.80 1.73 4.63
CA CYS A 174 -4.52 2.28 3.30
C CYS A 174 -3.05 2.63 3.20
N THR A 175 -2.44 2.34 2.07
CA THR A 175 -1.02 2.58 1.76
C THR A 175 -0.59 4.03 1.87
N HIS A 176 -1.51 4.96 1.73
CA HIS A 176 -1.24 6.40 1.89
C HIS A 176 -1.08 6.82 3.35
N TYR A 177 -1.71 6.13 4.30
CA TYR A 177 -1.81 6.63 5.67
C TYR A 177 -0.51 6.63 6.48
N PRO A 178 0.50 5.82 6.20
CA PRO A 178 1.83 6.01 6.78
C PRO A 178 2.41 7.41 6.58
N LEU A 179 2.07 8.09 5.47
CA LEU A 179 2.54 9.45 5.14
C LEU A 179 1.95 10.54 6.06
N VAL A 180 0.95 10.22 6.87
CA VAL A 180 0.32 11.15 7.83
C VAL A 180 0.44 10.68 9.28
N LYS A 181 1.30 9.70 9.59
CA LYS A 181 1.55 9.21 10.97
C LYS A 181 1.84 10.35 11.93
N GLU A 182 2.71 11.29 11.57
CA GLU A 182 3.07 12.43 12.42
C GLU A 182 1.89 13.37 12.67
N GLN A 183 1.01 13.53 11.68
CA GLN A 183 -0.20 14.33 11.85
C GLN A 183 -1.22 13.64 12.78
N ILE A 184 -1.31 12.31 12.71
CA ILE A 184 -2.16 11.52 13.62
C ILE A 184 -1.62 11.59 15.05
N LYS A 185 -0.30 11.51 15.27
CA LYS A 185 0.33 11.65 16.59
C LYS A 185 0.03 12.98 17.27
N LYS A 186 -0.11 14.08 16.51
CA LYS A 186 -0.52 15.38 17.09
C LYS A 186 -1.92 15.35 17.70
N ILE A 187 -2.78 14.39 17.29
CA ILE A 187 -4.15 14.23 17.80
C ILE A 187 -4.20 13.13 18.86
N LYS A 188 -3.44 12.05 18.67
CA LYS A 188 -3.35 10.86 19.52
C LYS A 188 -1.88 10.54 19.83
N PRO A 189 -1.22 11.23 20.77
CA PRO A 189 0.23 11.11 20.99
C PRO A 189 0.71 9.71 21.35
N ASN A 190 -0.12 8.93 22.03
CA ASN A 190 0.24 7.58 22.53
C ASN A 190 -0.29 6.45 21.64
N ILE A 191 -0.75 6.76 20.41
CA ILE A 191 -1.31 5.74 19.52
C ILE A 191 -0.22 4.78 19.04
N ASN A 192 -0.51 3.48 19.09
CA ASN A 192 0.30 2.45 18.49
C ASN A 192 -0.17 2.23 17.05
N PHE A 193 0.72 2.39 16.07
CA PHE A 193 0.43 2.14 14.67
C PHE A 193 0.69 0.68 14.31
N ILE A 194 -0.24 0.11 13.57
CA ILE A 194 -0.13 -1.20 12.91
C ILE A 194 -0.05 -0.91 11.42
N ASP A 195 1.16 -1.00 10.87
CA ASP A 195 1.44 -0.70 9.46
C ASP A 195 1.40 -1.97 8.63
N MET A 196 0.46 -2.03 7.69
CA MET A 196 0.28 -3.20 6.84
C MET A 196 1.51 -3.47 5.95
N GLY A 197 2.22 -2.43 5.50
CA GLY A 197 3.42 -2.59 4.68
C GLY A 197 4.57 -3.22 5.46
N GLU A 198 4.75 -2.84 6.73
CA GLU A 198 5.76 -3.44 7.62
C GLU A 198 5.42 -4.92 7.89
N ILE A 199 4.16 -5.24 8.17
CA ILE A 199 3.71 -6.62 8.40
C ILE A 199 3.93 -7.47 7.15
N LEU A 200 3.54 -6.99 5.97
CA LEU A 200 3.76 -7.68 4.72
C LEU A 200 5.25 -7.95 4.49
N ALA A 201 6.10 -6.94 4.68
CA ALA A 201 7.54 -7.08 4.51
C ALA A 201 8.16 -8.14 5.45
N GLU A 202 7.65 -8.25 6.68
CA GLU A 202 8.06 -9.30 7.63
C GLU A 202 7.57 -10.70 7.25
N SER A 203 6.39 -10.81 6.61
CA SER A 203 5.81 -12.10 6.22
C SER A 203 6.48 -12.73 5.02
N LEU A 204 7.06 -11.93 4.13
CA LEU A 204 7.71 -12.42 2.91
C LEU A 204 9.13 -12.91 3.16
N LYS A 205 9.37 -14.18 2.85
CA LYS A 205 10.71 -14.79 2.87
C LYS A 205 11.34 -14.65 1.49
N ILE A 206 12.26 -13.68 1.37
CA ILE A 206 12.90 -13.32 0.09
C ILE A 206 14.40 -13.57 0.21
N GLU A 207 14.95 -14.36 -0.70
CA GLU A 207 16.39 -14.60 -0.76
C GLU A 207 17.13 -13.39 -1.35
N PRO A 208 18.29 -12.99 -0.80
CA PRO A 208 19.02 -11.84 -1.28
C PRO A 208 19.55 -12.03 -2.71
N SER A 209 19.52 -10.97 -3.51
CA SER A 209 20.12 -10.96 -4.84
C SER A 209 20.95 -9.69 -5.05
N LYS A 210 20.64 -8.88 -6.05
CA LYS A 210 21.29 -7.59 -6.32
C LYS A 210 20.25 -6.48 -6.23
N TYR A 211 20.57 -5.36 -5.58
CA TYR A 211 19.68 -4.21 -5.56
C TYR A 211 19.52 -3.60 -6.95
N GLN A 212 18.26 -3.45 -7.38
CA GLN A 212 17.84 -2.66 -8.53
C GLN A 212 16.43 -2.15 -8.27
N LEU A 213 16.15 -0.88 -8.58
CA LEU A 213 14.84 -0.28 -8.42
C LEU A 213 14.38 0.41 -9.69
N GLU A 214 13.26 -0.08 -10.24
CA GLU A 214 12.56 0.51 -11.36
C GLU A 214 11.17 0.97 -10.92
N LEU A 215 10.87 2.25 -11.12
CA LEU A 215 9.60 2.88 -10.73
C LEU A 215 8.86 3.34 -11.98
N TYR A 216 7.64 2.87 -12.14
CA TYR A 216 6.74 3.23 -13.22
C TYR A 216 5.47 3.86 -12.66
N PHE A 217 5.02 4.93 -13.30
CA PHE A 217 3.78 5.60 -12.96
C PHE A 217 2.97 5.88 -14.23
N SER A 218 1.65 5.71 -14.15
CA SER A 218 0.79 6.02 -15.31
C SER A 218 0.72 7.51 -15.62
N SER A 219 1.02 8.37 -14.64
CA SER A 219 1.26 9.80 -14.77
C SER A 219 2.25 10.27 -13.72
N LEU A 220 3.23 11.10 -14.11
CA LEU A 220 4.26 11.66 -13.24
C LEU A 220 4.03 13.16 -13.02
N ASN A 221 4.09 13.58 -11.76
CA ASN A 221 4.09 14.99 -11.37
C ASN A 221 5.23 15.29 -10.38
N GLU A 222 5.42 16.56 -10.04
CA GLU A 222 6.51 16.97 -9.14
C GLU A 222 6.33 16.45 -7.71
N THR A 223 5.10 16.26 -7.23
CA THR A 223 4.82 15.65 -5.92
C THR A 223 5.37 14.23 -5.85
N ILE A 224 5.09 13.40 -6.88
CA ILE A 224 5.58 12.02 -6.98
C ILE A 224 7.10 12.01 -7.05
N LYS A 225 7.70 12.82 -7.92
CA LYS A 225 9.16 12.89 -8.08
C LYS A 225 9.85 13.29 -6.78
N SER A 226 9.32 14.30 -6.08
CA SER A 226 9.84 14.75 -4.80
C SER A 226 9.73 13.66 -3.73
N LEU A 227 8.59 12.97 -3.64
CA LEU A 227 8.40 11.87 -2.69
C LEU A 227 9.39 10.73 -2.97
N VAL A 228 9.51 10.31 -4.23
CA VAL A 228 10.46 9.26 -4.63
C VAL A 228 11.91 9.64 -4.29
N ALA A 229 12.32 10.88 -4.58
CA ALA A 229 13.68 11.34 -4.28
C ALA A 229 13.99 11.40 -2.77
N ASN A 230 12.96 11.62 -1.95
CA ASN A 230 13.10 11.61 -0.49
C ASN A 230 13.16 10.18 0.10
N MET A 231 12.47 9.22 -0.54
CA MET A 231 12.36 7.85 -0.02
C MET A 231 13.45 6.90 -0.53
N PHE A 232 13.90 7.09 -1.78
CA PHE A 232 14.75 6.09 -2.44
C PHE A 232 16.04 6.68 -3.01
N LYS A 233 17.04 5.80 -3.17
CA LYS A 233 18.32 6.08 -3.85
C LYS A 233 18.50 5.07 -4.99
N ASP A 234 19.33 5.43 -5.97
CA ASP A 234 19.75 4.53 -7.06
C ASP A 234 18.58 3.85 -7.79
N TYR A 235 17.61 4.66 -8.26
CA TYR A 235 16.42 4.21 -8.96
C TYR A 235 16.34 4.69 -10.40
N LYS A 236 15.55 3.98 -11.22
CA LYS A 236 15.05 4.46 -12.51
C LYS A 236 13.58 4.81 -12.36
N ILE A 237 13.15 5.94 -12.93
CA ILE A 237 11.74 6.37 -12.91
C ILE A 237 11.27 6.70 -14.32
N GLU A 238 10.09 6.24 -14.68
CA GLU A 238 9.51 6.41 -16.01
C GLU A 238 7.98 6.60 -15.93
N GLU A 239 7.44 7.51 -16.75
CA GLU A 239 6.00 7.55 -16.99
C GLU A 239 5.61 6.45 -18.00
N ARG A 240 4.60 5.63 -17.65
CA ARG A 240 4.17 4.50 -18.47
C ARG A 240 2.65 4.32 -18.44
N ARG A 241 1.98 4.64 -19.51
CA ARG A 241 0.53 4.38 -19.68
C ARG A 241 0.30 2.94 -20.17
N LEU A 242 -0.70 2.25 -19.57
CA LEU A 242 -1.06 0.86 -19.88
C LEU A 242 -2.43 0.76 -20.59
#